data_a61c91cdec3c09abbb244118fde745df
#
_entry.id   a61c91cdec3c09abbb244118fde745df
#
_cell.length_a   1.000
_cell.length_b   1.000
_cell.length_c   1.000
_cell.angle_alpha   90.00
_cell.angle_beta   90.00
_cell.angle_gamma   90.00
#
_symmetry.space_group_name_H-M   'P 1'
#
loop_
_entity.id
_entity.type
_entity.pdbx_description
1 polymer ?
#
loop_
_entity_poly.entity_id
_entity_poly.type
_entity_poly.pdbx_seq_one_letter_code
_entity_poly.pdbx_strand_id
1 'polypeptide(L)'
;MALPNKILPGFSASLYAQPTATPTPLTTAALLTVATVAALAIPANLVNVEAVPAFGQDDAMASFSIAGSRQSDKIPTQSAPTSLTITAPWNPSDSQLLILRGDAYNGTIDRTFVISATDGTNTIYYAFNGRVSQFQIDAQPGAEAKAIFTVHPRGNQFGWSNSA
;
A
#
# COMPACT_ATOMS: atom_id res chain seq x y z
N MET A 1 -17.21 -13.13 30.48
CA MET A 1 -15.79 -13.24 30.13
C MET A 1 -15.70 -13.04 28.61
N ALA A 2 -15.26 -11.86 28.15
CA ALA A 2 -15.09 -11.61 26.73
C ALA A 2 -13.92 -12.46 26.22
N LEU A 3 -14.15 -13.25 25.18
CA LEU A 3 -13.08 -13.98 24.52
C LEU A 3 -12.15 -12.95 23.88
N PRO A 4 -10.90 -12.83 24.31
CA PRO A 4 -9.93 -12.03 23.60
C PRO A 4 -9.61 -12.75 22.29
N ASN A 5 -9.52 -12.01 21.22
CA ASN A 5 -9.13 -12.42 19.88
C ASN A 5 -10.17 -13.29 19.14
N LYS A 6 -11.22 -12.64 18.64
CA LYS A 6 -11.85 -13.13 17.43
C LYS A 6 -10.78 -13.07 16.33
N ILE A 7 -10.25 -14.24 15.97
CA ILE A 7 -9.65 -14.40 14.63
C ILE A 7 -10.84 -14.21 13.70
N LEU A 8 -10.90 -13.05 13.05
CA LEU A 8 -11.96 -12.73 12.12
C LEU A 8 -11.68 -13.51 10.83
N PRO A 9 -12.46 -14.55 10.48
CA PRO A 9 -12.34 -15.19 9.19
C PRO A 9 -12.88 -14.21 8.15
N GLY A 10 -12.08 -13.90 7.12
CA GLY A 10 -12.53 -13.13 5.99
C GLY A 10 -12.09 -11.66 5.97
N PHE A 11 -10.92 -11.36 6.51
CA PHE A 11 -10.30 -10.06 6.29
C PHE A 11 -9.98 -9.91 4.79
N SER A 12 -10.65 -8.98 4.13
CA SER A 12 -10.38 -8.69 2.73
C SER A 12 -9.63 -7.36 2.61
N ALA A 13 -8.58 -7.35 1.80
CA ALA A 13 -7.83 -6.15 1.49
C ALA A 13 -8.00 -5.79 0.01
N SER A 14 -8.19 -4.51 -0.26
CA SER A 14 -8.32 -3.98 -1.61
C SER A 14 -7.33 -2.83 -1.81
N LEU A 15 -6.80 -2.75 -3.02
CA LEU A 15 -5.89 -1.69 -3.44
C LEU A 15 -6.62 -0.72 -4.36
N TYR A 16 -6.42 0.56 -4.13
CA TYR A 16 -6.94 1.65 -4.96
C TYR A 16 -5.79 2.54 -5.40
N ALA A 17 -5.83 2.98 -6.64
CA ALA A 17 -4.87 3.94 -7.19
C ALA A 17 -5.63 5.15 -7.73
N GLN A 18 -5.29 6.34 -7.27
CA GLN A 18 -5.90 7.57 -7.77
C GLN A 18 -5.52 7.78 -9.24
N PRO A 19 -6.47 8.05 -10.16
CA PRO A 19 -6.18 8.20 -11.58
C PRO A 19 -5.39 9.48 -11.91
N THR A 20 -5.37 10.45 -11.00
CA THR A 20 -4.68 11.72 -11.18
C THR A 20 -3.18 11.54 -11.04
N ALA A 21 -2.40 12.05 -12.00
CA ALA A 21 -0.93 12.01 -11.99
C ALA A 21 -0.29 12.94 -10.93
N THR A 22 -1.07 13.80 -10.31
CA THR A 22 -0.62 14.66 -9.21
C THR A 22 -1.03 14.00 -7.89
N PRO A 23 -0.09 13.58 -7.06
CA PRO A 23 -0.42 12.94 -5.81
C PRO A 23 -1.10 13.91 -4.86
N THR A 24 -2.09 13.41 -4.14
CA THR A 24 -2.73 14.18 -3.07
C THR A 24 -1.73 14.36 -1.92
N PRO A 25 -1.48 15.58 -1.43
CA PRO A 25 -0.60 15.79 -0.28
C PRO A 25 -1.17 15.09 0.97
N LEU A 26 -0.45 14.13 1.52
CA LEU A 26 -0.85 13.37 2.71
C LEU A 26 -0.26 13.95 4.01
N THR A 27 0.28 15.17 3.95
CA THR A 27 0.99 15.81 5.07
C THR A 27 0.09 16.42 6.14
N THR A 28 -1.22 16.56 5.87
CA THR A 28 -2.16 17.19 6.80
C THR A 28 -3.04 16.15 7.49
N ALA A 29 -3.29 16.33 8.78
CA ALA A 29 -4.19 15.49 9.55
C ALA A 29 -5.60 15.39 8.93
N ALA A 30 -6.03 16.39 8.18
CA ALA A 30 -7.32 16.41 7.50
C ALA A 30 -7.44 15.33 6.40
N LEU A 31 -6.34 14.94 5.75
CA LEU A 31 -6.33 13.88 4.74
C LEU A 31 -6.39 12.48 5.33
N LEU A 32 -6.09 12.35 6.62
CA LEU A 32 -6.14 11.09 7.35
C LEU A 32 -7.49 10.88 8.03
N THR A 33 -8.46 11.74 7.81
CA THR A 33 -9.83 11.49 8.25
C THR A 33 -10.43 10.36 7.41
N VAL A 34 -11.23 9.52 8.04
CA VAL A 34 -11.94 8.41 7.37
C VAL A 34 -12.66 8.88 6.11
N ALA A 35 -13.34 10.02 6.18
CA ALA A 35 -14.10 10.56 5.05
C ALA A 35 -13.21 10.87 3.84
N THR A 36 -12.04 11.45 4.04
CA THR A 36 -11.14 11.84 2.94
C THR A 36 -10.48 10.61 2.30
N VAL A 37 -10.03 9.66 3.12
CA VAL A 37 -9.39 8.43 2.61
C VAL A 37 -10.41 7.52 1.96
N ALA A 38 -11.62 7.40 2.52
CA ALA A 38 -12.71 6.65 1.92
C ALA A 38 -13.17 7.25 0.57
N ALA A 39 -13.09 8.57 0.41
CA ALA A 39 -13.38 9.23 -0.87
C ALA A 39 -12.39 8.86 -1.98
N LEU A 40 -11.16 8.45 -1.64
CA LEU A 40 -10.17 7.95 -2.59
C LEU A 40 -10.36 6.45 -2.88
N ALA A 41 -10.89 5.69 -1.93
CA ALA A 41 -11.16 4.25 -2.02
C ALA A 41 -12.53 3.96 -2.67
N ILE A 42 -12.75 4.52 -3.86
CA ILE A 42 -13.98 4.34 -4.63
C ILE A 42 -13.81 3.26 -5.71
N PRO A 43 -14.89 2.60 -6.16
CA PRO A 43 -14.81 1.54 -7.18
C PRO A 43 -14.09 1.94 -8.47
N ALA A 44 -14.18 3.21 -8.87
CA ALA A 44 -13.49 3.72 -10.07
C ALA A 44 -11.95 3.71 -9.92
N ASN A 45 -11.43 3.72 -8.70
CA ASN A 45 -10.00 3.70 -8.40
C ASN A 45 -9.50 2.30 -8.02
N LEU A 46 -10.38 1.30 -7.99
CA LEU A 46 -10.03 -0.07 -7.62
C LEU A 46 -9.05 -0.67 -8.62
N VAL A 47 -7.95 -1.18 -8.11
CA VAL A 47 -7.00 -2.01 -8.88
C VAL A 47 -7.34 -3.46 -8.57
N ASN A 48 -7.71 -4.22 -9.60
CA ASN A 48 -7.97 -5.65 -9.46
C ASN A 48 -6.66 -6.38 -9.20
N VAL A 49 -6.45 -6.85 -7.98
CA VAL A 49 -5.25 -7.56 -7.56
C VAL A 49 -5.61 -8.94 -7.01
N GLU A 50 -4.73 -9.92 -7.16
CA GLU A 50 -4.95 -11.26 -6.60
C GLU A 50 -4.87 -11.23 -5.07
N ALA A 51 -3.91 -10.47 -4.53
CA ALA A 51 -3.73 -10.26 -3.11
C ALA A 51 -2.99 -8.96 -2.86
N VAL A 52 -3.26 -8.32 -1.74
CA VAL A 52 -2.46 -7.20 -1.25
C VAL A 52 -1.34 -7.78 -0.39
N PRO A 53 -0.06 -7.55 -0.73
CA PRO A 53 1.07 -8.02 0.06
C PRO A 53 1.12 -7.32 1.42
N ALA A 54 1.95 -7.83 2.32
CA ALA A 54 2.22 -7.17 3.60
C ALA A 54 2.75 -5.74 3.34
N PHE A 55 2.23 -4.80 4.08
CA PHE A 55 2.57 -3.38 3.96
C PHE A 55 2.84 -2.79 5.33
N GLY A 56 3.60 -1.71 5.36
CA GLY A 56 3.98 -1.03 6.60
C GLY A 56 5.28 -0.26 6.45
N GLN A 57 5.89 0.04 7.57
CA GLN A 57 7.19 0.67 7.67
C GLN A 57 8.16 -0.30 8.31
N ASP A 58 9.39 -0.30 7.81
CA ASP A 58 10.51 -1.00 8.42
C ASP A 58 11.44 0.06 9.03
N ASP A 59 11.64 -0.02 10.34
CA ASP A 59 12.49 0.90 11.07
C ASP A 59 13.90 0.31 11.19
N ALA A 60 14.85 0.95 10.55
CA ALA A 60 16.26 0.61 10.74
C ALA A 60 16.67 0.98 12.17
N MET A 61 17.21 0.00 12.89
CA MET A 61 17.66 0.15 14.27
C MET A 61 19.19 0.22 14.32
N ALA A 62 19.74 1.30 14.86
CA ALA A 62 21.14 1.35 15.23
C ALA A 62 21.32 0.85 16.67
N SER A 63 22.20 -0.12 16.86
CA SER A 63 22.57 -0.58 18.19
C SER A 63 23.89 0.08 18.61
N PHE A 64 23.95 0.58 19.82
CA PHE A 64 25.18 1.09 20.41
C PHE A 64 25.36 0.52 21.82
N SER A 65 26.59 0.30 22.18
CA SER A 65 26.92 -0.16 23.52
C SER A 65 27.26 1.03 24.44
N ILE A 66 26.61 1.04 25.57
CA ILE A 66 26.94 2.04 26.63
C ILE A 66 28.11 1.51 27.45
N ALA A 67 29.16 2.30 27.59
CA ALA A 67 30.33 1.93 28.40
C ALA A 67 29.89 1.61 29.85
N GLY A 68 30.21 0.40 30.29
CA GLY A 68 29.83 -0.09 31.62
C GLY A 68 28.48 -0.85 31.68
N SER A 69 27.75 -0.94 30.58
CA SER A 69 26.56 -1.76 30.51
C SER A 69 26.81 -3.07 29.74
N ARG A 70 26.21 -4.17 30.21
CA ARG A 70 26.23 -5.45 29.48
C ARG A 70 25.16 -5.52 28.39
N GLN A 71 24.31 -4.51 28.30
CA GLN A 71 23.20 -4.45 27.31
C GLN A 71 23.51 -3.35 26.30
N SER A 72 23.25 -3.66 25.02
CA SER A 72 23.22 -2.66 23.95
C SER A 72 21.85 -2.03 23.89
N ASP A 73 21.82 -0.72 23.72
CA ASP A 73 20.58 0.00 23.46
C ASP A 73 20.32 0.12 21.96
N LYS A 74 19.06 0.18 21.56
CA LYS A 74 18.65 0.27 20.16
C LYS A 74 17.84 1.54 19.95
N ILE A 75 18.29 2.38 19.04
CA ILE A 75 17.58 3.60 18.66
C ILE A 75 17.10 3.46 17.22
N PRO A 76 15.81 3.74 16.92
CA PRO A 76 15.35 3.84 15.55
C PRO A 76 16.06 5.00 14.86
N THR A 77 16.65 4.72 13.69
CA THR A 77 17.43 5.71 12.96
C THR A 77 16.68 6.26 11.76
N GLN A 78 16.14 5.39 10.94
CA GLN A 78 15.45 5.77 9.72
C GLN A 78 14.31 4.80 9.47
N SER A 79 13.14 5.35 9.24
CA SER A 79 11.97 4.58 8.82
C SER A 79 11.93 4.55 7.29
N ALA A 80 11.86 3.36 6.72
CA ALA A 80 11.70 3.17 5.29
C ALA A 80 10.39 2.41 5.02
N PRO A 81 9.50 2.95 4.18
CA PRO A 81 8.32 2.22 3.80
C PRO A 81 8.69 1.00 2.92
N THR A 82 8.03 -0.11 3.18
CA THR A 82 8.25 -1.35 2.44
C THR A 82 7.69 -1.24 1.02
N SER A 83 8.48 -1.64 0.02
CA SER A 83 8.01 -1.75 -1.36
C SER A 83 7.01 -2.89 -1.51
N LEU A 84 5.97 -2.68 -2.29
CA LEU A 84 4.86 -3.61 -2.48
C LEU A 84 4.95 -4.24 -3.87
N THR A 85 5.27 -5.51 -3.95
CA THR A 85 5.18 -6.26 -5.20
C THR A 85 3.79 -6.88 -5.31
N ILE A 86 3.07 -6.52 -6.36
CA ILE A 86 1.66 -6.81 -6.54
C ILE A 86 1.49 -7.64 -7.81
N THR A 87 0.66 -8.68 -7.71
CA THR A 87 0.23 -9.49 -8.85
C THR A 87 -1.25 -9.24 -9.11
N ALA A 88 -1.57 -8.97 -10.35
CA ALA A 88 -2.93 -8.71 -10.81
C ALA A 88 -3.25 -9.57 -12.04
N PRO A 89 -4.50 -10.01 -12.22
CA PRO A 89 -4.92 -10.62 -13.48
C PRO A 89 -4.78 -9.57 -14.60
N TRP A 90 -4.08 -9.92 -15.68
CA TRP A 90 -3.88 -8.99 -16.79
C TRP A 90 -5.11 -8.91 -17.68
N ASN A 91 -5.70 -7.73 -17.75
CA ASN A 91 -6.76 -7.41 -18.71
C ASN A 91 -6.36 -6.13 -19.47
N PRO A 92 -6.17 -6.22 -20.81
CA PRO A 92 -5.80 -5.05 -21.61
C PRO A 92 -6.89 -3.97 -21.67
N SER A 93 -8.11 -4.26 -21.22
CA SER A 93 -9.21 -3.28 -21.11
C SER A 93 -9.32 -2.65 -19.72
N ASP A 94 -8.51 -3.08 -18.75
CA ASP A 94 -8.53 -2.50 -17.40
C ASP A 94 -7.79 -1.15 -17.42
N SER A 95 -8.56 -0.07 -17.27
CA SER A 95 -8.03 1.30 -17.31
C SER A 95 -7.03 1.59 -16.18
N GLN A 96 -7.20 1.01 -15.01
CA GLN A 96 -6.29 1.22 -13.89
C GLN A 96 -4.94 0.55 -14.14
N LEU A 97 -4.92 -0.69 -14.63
CA LEU A 97 -3.68 -1.38 -14.99
C LEU A 97 -2.94 -0.68 -16.14
N LEU A 98 -3.67 -0.13 -17.12
CA LEU A 98 -3.05 0.64 -18.20
C LEU A 98 -2.41 1.93 -17.71
N ILE A 99 -3.04 2.62 -16.76
CA ILE A 99 -2.48 3.82 -16.11
C ILE A 99 -1.20 3.46 -15.36
N LEU A 100 -1.23 2.42 -14.53
CA LEU A 100 -0.05 1.98 -13.74
C LEU A 100 1.09 1.50 -14.64
N ARG A 101 0.78 0.84 -15.76
CA ARG A 101 1.77 0.50 -16.77
C ARG A 101 2.42 1.74 -17.38
N GLY A 102 1.62 2.74 -17.73
CA GLY A 102 2.11 4.02 -18.25
C GLY A 102 3.04 4.73 -17.27
N ASP A 103 2.70 4.72 -15.98
CA ASP A 103 3.51 5.32 -14.91
C ASP A 103 4.83 4.57 -14.73
N ALA A 104 4.83 3.25 -14.80
CA ALA A 104 6.04 2.45 -14.70
C ALA A 104 7.02 2.74 -15.84
N TYR A 105 6.51 2.94 -17.06
CA TYR A 105 7.33 3.34 -18.21
C TYR A 105 7.86 4.77 -18.10
N ASN A 106 7.05 5.69 -17.57
CA ASN A 106 7.46 7.08 -17.40
C ASN A 106 8.49 7.25 -16.27
N GLY A 107 8.35 6.47 -15.19
CA GLY A 107 9.29 6.45 -14.06
C GLY A 107 9.36 7.73 -13.23
N THR A 108 8.56 8.76 -13.54
CA THR A 108 8.57 10.06 -12.85
C THR A 108 7.26 10.38 -12.14
N ILE A 109 6.20 9.65 -12.44
CA ILE A 109 4.86 9.93 -11.92
C ILE A 109 4.68 9.26 -10.56
N ASP A 110 4.28 10.07 -9.59
CA ASP A 110 3.85 9.60 -8.27
C ASP A 110 2.32 9.65 -8.21
N ARG A 111 1.71 8.64 -7.57
CA ARG A 111 0.25 8.56 -7.35
C ARG A 111 -0.06 8.32 -5.89
N THR A 112 -1.26 8.69 -5.51
CA THR A 112 -1.81 8.32 -4.21
C THR A 112 -2.44 6.94 -4.30
N PHE A 113 -2.00 6.06 -3.42
CA PHE A 113 -2.54 4.72 -3.23
C PHE A 113 -3.28 4.64 -1.91
N VAL A 114 -4.35 3.88 -1.90
CA VAL A 114 -5.08 3.55 -0.68
C VAL A 114 -5.25 2.04 -0.60
N ILE A 115 -4.93 1.47 0.54
CA ILE A 115 -5.23 0.09 0.87
C ILE A 115 -6.35 0.11 1.90
N SER A 116 -7.47 -0.51 1.58
CA SER A 116 -8.53 -0.74 2.55
C SER A 116 -8.49 -2.19 3.00
N ALA A 117 -8.61 -2.40 4.28
CA ALA A 117 -8.70 -3.72 4.88
C ALA A 117 -9.97 -3.77 5.75
N THR A 118 -10.87 -4.70 5.46
CA THR A 118 -12.17 -4.79 6.12
C THR A 118 -12.47 -6.19 6.63
N ASP A 119 -13.11 -6.26 7.77
CA ASP A 119 -13.69 -7.48 8.34
C ASP A 119 -15.21 -7.62 8.07
N GLY A 120 -15.75 -6.70 7.23
CA GLY A 120 -17.18 -6.61 6.93
C GLY A 120 -17.93 -5.66 7.85
N THR A 121 -17.38 -5.28 8.99
CA THR A 121 -17.97 -4.32 9.94
C THR A 121 -17.07 -3.09 10.10
N ASN A 122 -15.78 -3.31 10.30
CA ASN A 122 -14.79 -2.26 10.45
C ASN A 122 -13.88 -2.22 9.23
N THR A 123 -13.50 -1.02 8.83
CA THR A 123 -12.57 -0.83 7.71
C THR A 123 -11.41 0.04 8.15
N ILE A 124 -10.20 -0.43 7.92
CA ILE A 124 -8.98 0.34 8.12
C ILE A 124 -8.48 0.77 6.75
N TYR A 125 -8.12 2.03 6.64
CA TYR A 125 -7.56 2.61 5.43
C TYR A 125 -6.10 3.00 5.66
N TYR A 126 -5.24 2.63 4.73
CA TYR A 126 -3.86 3.08 4.65
C TYR A 126 -3.67 3.86 3.36
N ALA A 127 -3.21 5.09 3.47
CA ALA A 127 -2.95 5.94 2.33
C ALA A 127 -1.46 6.31 2.26
N PHE A 128 -0.90 6.27 1.06
CA PHE A 128 0.47 6.65 0.81
C PHE A 128 0.65 7.14 -0.62
N ASN A 129 1.64 7.98 -0.83
CA ASN A 129 2.08 8.35 -2.16
C ASN A 129 3.18 7.39 -2.61
N GLY A 130 3.12 6.92 -3.83
CA GLY A 130 4.05 5.93 -4.32
C GLY A 130 4.28 6.04 -5.83
N ARG A 131 5.36 5.41 -6.26
CA ARG A 131 5.75 5.28 -7.65
C ARG A 131 5.73 3.83 -8.07
N VAL A 132 5.18 3.58 -9.24
CA VAL A 132 5.17 2.25 -9.85
C VAL A 132 6.46 2.02 -10.62
N SER A 133 7.00 0.82 -10.51
CA SER A 133 8.14 0.36 -11.29
C SER A 133 7.98 -1.11 -11.67
N GLN A 134 8.85 -1.59 -12.55
CA GLN A 134 8.99 -3.01 -12.90
C GLN A 134 7.67 -3.67 -13.36
N PHE A 135 6.88 -2.96 -14.17
CA PHE A 135 5.67 -3.53 -14.71
C PHE A 135 5.98 -4.59 -15.75
N GLN A 136 5.64 -5.84 -15.45
CA GLN A 136 5.85 -7.01 -16.30
C GLN A 136 4.54 -7.72 -16.57
N ILE A 137 4.41 -8.29 -17.76
CA ILE A 137 3.26 -9.13 -18.11
C ILE A 137 3.79 -10.55 -18.32
N ASP A 138 3.30 -11.47 -17.48
CA ASP A 138 3.52 -12.90 -17.65
C ASP A 138 2.32 -13.49 -18.39
N ALA A 139 2.54 -13.91 -19.62
CA ALA A 139 1.51 -14.48 -20.48
C ALA A 139 2.03 -15.80 -21.06
N GLN A 140 1.78 -16.90 -20.35
CA GLN A 140 2.15 -18.23 -20.81
C GLN A 140 1.00 -18.89 -21.57
N PRO A 141 1.27 -19.66 -22.62
CA PRO A 141 0.23 -20.40 -23.34
C PRO A 141 -0.52 -21.35 -22.40
N GLY A 142 -1.84 -21.25 -22.38
CA GLY A 142 -2.71 -22.09 -21.56
C GLY A 142 -2.81 -21.68 -20.09
N ALA A 143 -2.19 -20.58 -19.69
CA ALA A 143 -2.29 -20.00 -18.35
C ALA A 143 -2.98 -18.62 -18.41
N GLU A 144 -3.54 -18.20 -17.29
CA GLU A 144 -4.04 -16.84 -17.13
C GLU A 144 -2.90 -15.83 -17.20
N ALA A 145 -3.06 -14.79 -18.01
CA ALA A 145 -2.06 -13.73 -18.10
C ALA A 145 -2.08 -12.87 -16.81
N LYS A 146 -0.90 -12.58 -16.29
CA LYS A 146 -0.73 -11.81 -15.05
C LYS A 146 0.13 -10.59 -15.29
N ALA A 147 -0.22 -9.51 -14.61
CA ALA A 147 0.61 -8.32 -14.49
C ALA A 147 1.30 -8.32 -13.13
N ILE A 148 2.60 -8.13 -13.11
CA ILE A 148 3.41 -8.04 -11.89
C ILE A 148 4.06 -6.67 -11.90
N PHE A 149 3.85 -5.90 -10.85
CA PHE A 149 4.44 -4.57 -10.70
C PHE A 149 4.80 -4.27 -9.25
N THR A 150 5.73 -3.34 -9.06
CA THR A 150 6.17 -2.94 -7.72
C THR A 150 5.81 -1.49 -7.49
N VAL A 151 5.17 -1.23 -6.36
CA VAL A 151 4.87 0.12 -5.87
C VAL A 151 5.88 0.47 -4.79
N HIS A 152 6.62 1.55 -4.98
CA HIS A 152 7.55 2.11 -4.01
C HIS A 152 6.91 3.29 -3.30
N PRO A 153 6.51 3.16 -2.04
CA PRO A 153 6.02 4.28 -1.26
C PRO A 153 7.11 5.35 -1.14
N ARG A 154 6.73 6.62 -1.22
CA ARG A 154 7.64 7.76 -1.15
C ARG A 154 7.32 8.65 0.04
N GLY A 155 8.38 9.04 0.75
CA GLY A 155 8.26 9.91 1.93
C GLY A 155 7.78 9.15 3.18
N ASN A 156 7.73 9.86 4.30
CA ASN A 156 7.30 9.33 5.60
C ASN A 156 5.76 9.33 5.76
N GLN A 157 5.03 9.13 4.67
CA GLN A 157 3.60 9.43 4.62
C GLN A 157 2.78 8.14 4.53
N PHE A 158 2.88 7.30 5.55
CA PHE A 158 1.88 6.30 5.82
C PHE A 158 0.83 6.89 6.77
N GLY A 159 -0.30 7.31 6.21
CA GLY A 159 -1.46 7.65 7.01
C GLY A 159 -2.35 6.44 7.17
N TRP A 160 -2.89 6.22 8.35
CA TRP A 160 -3.94 5.24 8.58
C TRP A 160 -5.16 5.92 9.18
N SER A 161 -6.31 5.39 8.90
CA SER A 161 -7.58 5.86 9.41
C SER A 161 -8.48 4.65 9.67
N ASN A 162 -9.21 4.68 10.75
CA ASN A 162 -10.10 3.61 11.17
C ASN A 162 -11.54 4.11 11.12
N SER A 163 -12.41 3.41 10.38
CA SER A 163 -13.85 3.60 10.52
C SER A 163 -14.35 2.63 11.58
N ALA A 164 -14.70 3.17 12.71
CA ALA A 164 -15.48 2.42 13.68
C ALA A 164 -16.95 2.43 13.27
#